data_6bd48f92e9361a870a77d1762c16d03c
#
_entry.id   6bd48f92e9361a870a77d1762c16d03c
#
_cell.length_a   1.000
_cell.length_b   1.000
_cell.length_c   1.000
_cell.angle_alpha   90.00
_cell.angle_beta   90.00
_cell.angle_gamma   90.00
#
_symmetry.space_group_name_H-M   'P 1'
#
loop_
_entity.id
_entity.type
_entity.pdbx_description
1 polymer ?
#
loop_
_entity_poly.entity_id
_entity_poly.type
_entity_poly.pdbx_seq_one_letter_code
_entity_poly.pdbx_strand_id
1 'polypeptide(L)'
;MKTLLTGLLIATSTITMAQTYEVPVSEAHEPMAKGQYEPTWESLEKHETPEWFRNAKFGIWAHWGPQCVEGSGDWMARGLYIEGSDQAKYHREHYGHPSEFGFKDVLPLFKAERWNPEKLVERYKRLGAQYFFVLGNHHDNFDLWDSKYQKWNSVNIGPKHDILAEWAAAAKKY
;
A
#
# COMPACT_ATOMS: atom_id res chain seq x y z
N MET A 1 4.94 65.63 -18.57
CA MET A 1 3.86 64.85 -17.93
C MET A 1 4.15 63.36 -18.20
N LYS A 2 4.67 62.63 -17.23
CA LYS A 2 4.90 61.19 -17.33
C LYS A 2 3.82 60.50 -16.52
N THR A 3 2.93 59.81 -17.20
CA THR A 3 1.83 59.02 -16.55
C THR A 3 2.39 57.67 -16.12
N LEU A 4 2.47 57.45 -14.80
CA LEU A 4 2.75 56.10 -14.26
C LEU A 4 1.44 55.28 -14.31
N LEU A 5 1.41 54.18 -15.06
CA LEU A 5 0.42 53.16 -14.96
C LEU A 5 0.83 52.18 -13.83
N THR A 6 0.14 52.20 -12.72
CA THR A 6 0.28 51.25 -11.65
C THR A 6 -0.59 50.02 -11.96
N GLY A 7 0.02 48.93 -12.41
CA GLY A 7 -0.65 47.67 -12.63
C GLY A 7 -0.96 46.98 -11.31
N LEU A 8 -2.22 46.78 -10.99
CA LEU A 8 -2.70 46.00 -9.85
C LEU A 8 -2.63 44.51 -10.19
N LEU A 9 -1.66 43.79 -9.64
CA LEU A 9 -1.62 42.32 -9.71
C LEU A 9 -2.66 41.76 -8.71
N ILE A 10 -3.76 41.24 -9.23
CA ILE A 10 -4.71 40.45 -8.44
C ILE A 10 -4.19 39.02 -8.41
N ALA A 11 -3.61 38.64 -7.29
CA ALA A 11 -3.30 37.23 -7.02
C ALA A 11 -4.59 36.47 -6.71
N THR A 12 -5.09 35.70 -7.67
CA THR A 12 -6.16 34.77 -7.46
C THR A 12 -5.59 33.53 -6.73
N SER A 13 -5.74 33.47 -5.43
CA SER A 13 -5.51 32.25 -4.66
C SER A 13 -6.59 31.22 -5.02
N THR A 14 -6.24 30.21 -5.80
CA THR A 14 -7.08 29.05 -6.00
C THR A 14 -7.10 28.25 -4.68
N ILE A 15 -8.19 28.40 -3.94
CA ILE A 15 -8.47 27.52 -2.80
C ILE A 15 -8.76 26.15 -3.40
N THR A 16 -7.78 25.26 -3.34
CA THR A 16 -7.98 23.85 -3.65
C THR A 16 -8.83 23.28 -2.52
N MET A 17 -10.13 23.18 -2.74
CA MET A 17 -11.04 22.50 -1.84
C MET A 17 -10.54 21.05 -1.74
N ALA A 18 -10.12 20.63 -0.57
CA ALA A 18 -9.82 19.23 -0.30
C ALA A 18 -11.09 18.44 -0.60
N GLN A 19 -11.03 17.58 -1.61
CA GLN A 19 -12.14 16.74 -1.99
C GLN A 19 -12.40 15.79 -0.83
N THR A 20 -13.43 16.07 -0.04
CA THR A 20 -13.90 15.16 1.02
C THR A 20 -14.42 13.92 0.33
N TYR A 21 -13.68 12.84 0.49
CA TYR A 21 -14.09 11.54 0.01
C TYR A 21 -15.00 10.89 1.06
N GLU A 22 -16.28 10.82 0.76
CA GLU A 22 -17.20 10.02 1.56
C GLU A 22 -16.98 8.55 1.24
N VAL A 23 -16.46 7.79 2.19
CA VAL A 23 -16.47 6.34 2.11
C VAL A 23 -17.92 5.91 2.30
N PRO A 24 -18.53 5.24 1.32
CA PRO A 24 -19.85 4.68 1.53
C PRO A 24 -19.76 3.62 2.64
N VAL A 25 -20.22 3.95 3.82
CA VAL A 25 -20.35 3.00 4.92
C VAL A 25 -21.58 2.15 4.62
N SER A 26 -21.36 0.96 4.12
CA SER A 26 -22.42 -0.02 3.99
C SER A 26 -22.61 -0.73 5.33
N GLU A 27 -23.81 -0.70 5.89
CA GLU A 27 -24.19 -1.56 7.02
C GLU A 27 -24.35 -3.02 6.61
N ALA A 28 -24.36 -3.31 5.32
CA ALA A 28 -24.38 -4.67 4.81
C ALA A 28 -23.01 -5.31 5.01
N HIS A 29 -22.93 -6.21 5.97
CA HIS A 29 -21.76 -7.09 6.10
C HIS A 29 -21.66 -7.97 4.85
N GLU A 30 -20.44 -8.17 4.34
CA GLU A 30 -20.24 -9.17 3.31
C GLU A 30 -20.68 -10.53 3.83
N PRO A 31 -21.43 -11.31 3.02
CA PRO A 31 -21.79 -12.65 3.43
C PRO A 31 -20.52 -13.47 3.63
N MET A 32 -20.31 -13.94 4.85
CA MET A 32 -19.21 -14.87 5.12
C MET A 32 -19.46 -16.14 4.31
N ALA A 33 -18.50 -16.50 3.47
CA ALA A 33 -18.50 -17.79 2.81
C ALA A 33 -18.53 -18.90 3.89
N LYS A 34 -19.31 -19.95 3.67
CA LYS A 34 -19.26 -21.11 4.54
C LYS A 34 -17.86 -21.70 4.50
N GLY A 35 -17.16 -21.60 5.62
CA GLY A 35 -15.84 -22.19 5.81
C GLY A 35 -15.94 -23.60 6.42
N GLN A 36 -14.79 -24.21 6.58
CA GLN A 36 -14.66 -25.51 7.27
C GLN A 36 -14.87 -25.37 8.79
N TYR A 37 -14.65 -24.16 9.32
CA TYR A 37 -14.67 -23.86 10.75
C TYR A 37 -15.78 -22.87 11.10
N GLU A 38 -16.36 -23.08 12.27
CA GLU A 38 -17.28 -22.11 12.88
C GLU A 38 -16.46 -21.07 13.68
N PRO A 39 -17.00 -19.86 13.94
CA PRO A 39 -16.30 -18.81 14.67
C PRO A 39 -16.31 -19.07 16.19
N THR A 40 -15.91 -20.27 16.60
CA THR A 40 -15.76 -20.69 18.00
C THR A 40 -14.37 -21.28 18.23
N TRP A 41 -13.84 -21.15 19.43
CA TRP A 41 -12.54 -21.71 19.77
C TRP A 41 -12.50 -23.22 19.60
N GLU A 42 -13.56 -23.94 20.00
CA GLU A 42 -13.68 -25.40 19.86
C GLU A 42 -13.60 -25.85 18.40
N SER A 43 -14.05 -25.01 17.47
CA SER A 43 -13.94 -25.28 16.03
C SER A 43 -12.57 -24.92 15.49
N LEU A 44 -12.02 -23.77 15.89
CA LEU A 44 -10.72 -23.27 15.41
C LEU A 44 -9.55 -24.12 15.90
N GLU A 45 -9.63 -24.68 17.12
CA GLU A 45 -8.60 -25.58 17.68
C GLU A 45 -8.47 -26.90 16.91
N LYS A 46 -9.47 -27.25 16.09
CA LYS A 46 -9.40 -28.41 15.18
C LYS A 46 -8.56 -28.15 13.93
N HIS A 47 -8.05 -26.93 13.77
CA HIS A 47 -7.21 -26.60 12.62
C HIS A 47 -5.89 -27.37 12.66
N GLU A 48 -5.63 -28.08 11.60
CA GLU A 48 -4.34 -28.73 11.38
C GLU A 48 -3.58 -28.03 10.24
N THR A 49 -2.30 -27.79 10.48
CA THR A 49 -1.44 -27.25 9.42
C THR A 49 -1.37 -28.24 8.27
N PRO A 50 -1.71 -27.84 7.04
CA PRO A 50 -1.70 -28.73 5.88
C PRO A 50 -0.34 -29.40 5.68
N GLU A 51 -0.37 -30.68 5.32
CA GLU A 51 0.86 -31.46 5.10
C GLU A 51 1.74 -30.85 4.01
N TRP A 52 1.13 -30.34 2.92
CA TRP A 52 1.90 -29.68 1.86
C TRP A 52 2.73 -28.51 2.39
N PHE A 53 2.18 -27.70 3.31
CA PHE A 53 2.88 -26.56 3.89
C PHE A 53 4.04 -27.03 4.80
N ARG A 54 3.79 -28.06 5.64
CA ARG A 54 4.84 -28.66 6.45
C ARG A 54 6.00 -29.25 5.62
N ASN A 55 5.65 -29.81 4.45
CA ASN A 55 6.63 -30.44 3.55
C ASN A 55 7.33 -29.43 2.63
N ALA A 56 6.74 -28.28 2.38
CA ALA A 56 7.30 -27.24 1.51
C ALA A 56 8.63 -26.67 2.01
N LYS A 57 8.83 -26.54 3.31
CA LYS A 57 10.07 -26.12 4.00
C LYS A 57 10.58 -24.72 3.67
N PHE A 58 10.57 -24.34 2.38
CA PHE A 58 11.11 -23.07 1.92
C PHE A 58 10.07 -22.23 1.20
N GLY A 59 9.85 -21.04 1.72
CA GLY A 59 9.00 -20.01 1.12
C GLY A 59 9.70 -18.65 1.12
N ILE A 60 9.15 -17.71 0.37
CA ILE A 60 9.66 -16.34 0.28
C ILE A 60 8.57 -15.38 0.71
N TRP A 61 8.95 -14.34 1.41
CA TRP A 61 8.09 -13.24 1.77
C TRP A 61 8.40 -12.00 0.93
N ALA A 62 7.42 -11.54 0.16
CA ALA A 62 7.50 -10.30 -0.59
C ALA A 62 6.86 -9.16 0.22
N HIS A 63 7.66 -8.50 1.06
CA HIS A 63 7.25 -7.37 1.90
C HIS A 63 7.58 -6.05 1.20
N TRP A 64 6.68 -5.58 0.37
CA TRP A 64 6.91 -4.45 -0.52
C TRP A 64 5.64 -3.62 -0.71
N GLY A 65 5.77 -2.30 -0.64
CA GLY A 65 4.67 -1.36 -0.73
C GLY A 65 5.18 0.11 -0.73
N PRO A 66 4.31 1.10 -0.51
CA PRO A 66 4.66 2.54 -0.57
C PRO A 66 5.77 2.96 0.39
N GLN A 67 6.00 2.26 1.50
CA GLN A 67 7.10 2.52 2.43
C GLN A 67 8.48 2.47 1.76
N CYS A 68 8.59 1.78 0.62
CA CYS A 68 9.83 1.68 -0.15
C CYS A 68 10.21 2.98 -0.86
N VAL A 69 9.29 3.94 -1.00
CA VAL A 69 9.56 5.23 -1.67
C VAL A 69 10.60 6.02 -0.89
N GLU A 70 10.39 6.17 0.41
CA GLU A 70 11.33 6.87 1.27
C GLU A 70 12.51 5.98 1.65
N GLY A 71 12.29 4.68 1.82
CA GLY A 71 13.35 3.71 2.10
C GLY A 71 14.03 3.89 3.46
N SER A 72 13.43 4.61 4.38
CA SER A 72 13.96 4.89 5.72
C SER A 72 13.18 4.15 6.82
N GLY A 73 13.12 2.83 6.67
CA GLY A 73 12.46 1.93 7.62
C GLY A 73 11.08 1.50 7.16
N ASP A 74 10.70 0.32 7.63
CA ASP A 74 9.46 -0.36 7.23
C ASP A 74 8.19 0.36 7.72
N TRP A 75 8.24 0.92 8.94
CA TRP A 75 7.12 1.62 9.55
C TRP A 75 7.12 3.14 9.27
N MET A 76 7.53 3.50 8.07
CA MET A 76 7.70 4.89 7.67
C MET A 76 6.42 5.71 7.83
N ALA A 77 5.27 5.20 7.40
CA ALA A 77 3.98 5.89 7.46
C ALA A 77 3.54 6.25 8.89
N ARG A 78 4.01 5.52 9.91
CA ARG A 78 3.82 5.88 11.31
C ARG A 78 4.94 6.75 11.82
N GLY A 79 6.18 6.33 11.55
CA GLY A 79 7.38 6.93 12.11
C GLY A 79 7.53 8.40 11.79
N LEU A 80 7.18 8.82 10.58
CA LEU A 80 7.28 10.21 10.14
C LEU A 80 6.42 11.19 10.97
N TYR A 81 5.38 10.70 11.66
CA TYR A 81 4.53 11.49 12.57
C TYR A 81 4.94 11.41 14.05
N ILE A 82 5.99 10.68 14.37
CA ILE A 82 6.53 10.57 15.74
C ILE A 82 7.71 11.54 15.84
N GLU A 83 7.52 12.63 16.58
CA GLU A 83 8.57 13.62 16.77
C GLU A 83 9.84 13.02 17.38
N GLY A 84 10.99 13.39 16.80
CA GLY A 84 12.29 12.88 17.24
C GLY A 84 12.66 11.49 16.73
N SER A 85 11.76 10.77 16.05
CA SER A 85 12.10 9.50 15.40
C SER A 85 13.07 9.71 14.22
N ASP A 86 13.79 8.67 13.85
CA ASP A 86 14.68 8.75 12.69
C ASP A 86 13.91 8.90 11.38
N GLN A 87 12.73 8.31 11.28
CA GLN A 87 11.82 8.49 10.14
C GLN A 87 11.35 9.94 10.02
N ALA A 88 10.96 10.58 11.14
CA ALA A 88 10.53 11.97 11.12
C ALA A 88 11.66 12.92 10.74
N LYS A 89 12.88 12.67 11.20
CA LYS A 89 14.07 13.44 10.81
C LYS A 89 14.34 13.27 9.32
N TYR A 90 14.40 12.02 8.84
CA TYR A 90 14.63 11.70 7.43
C TYR A 90 13.57 12.35 6.52
N HIS A 91 12.30 12.20 6.88
CA HIS A 91 11.21 12.77 6.11
C HIS A 91 11.31 14.31 6.01
N ARG A 92 11.53 15.00 7.14
CA ARG A 92 11.69 16.46 7.16
C ARG A 92 12.87 16.95 6.33
N GLU A 93 13.94 16.20 6.32
CA GLU A 93 15.16 16.54 5.55
C GLU A 93 14.95 16.41 4.04
N HIS A 94 14.18 15.39 3.59
CA HIS A 94 14.05 15.06 2.17
C HIS A 94 12.74 15.54 1.54
N TYR A 95 11.68 15.64 2.32
CA TYR A 95 10.32 15.92 1.84
C TYR A 95 9.66 17.13 2.51
N GLY A 96 10.20 17.63 3.61
CA GLY A 96 9.65 18.74 4.36
C GLY A 96 8.80 18.31 5.56
N HIS A 97 8.06 19.25 6.15
CA HIS A 97 7.26 18.98 7.33
C HIS A 97 6.02 18.13 6.99
N PRO A 98 5.65 17.10 7.80
CA PRO A 98 4.51 16.23 7.50
C PRO A 98 3.15 16.93 7.40
N SER A 99 3.01 18.15 7.93
CA SER A 99 1.80 18.95 7.76
C SER A 99 1.64 19.53 6.35
N GLU A 100 2.73 19.64 5.60
CA GLU A 100 2.75 20.17 4.23
C GLU A 100 2.86 19.04 3.21
N PHE A 101 3.72 18.06 3.50
CA PHE A 101 3.93 16.87 2.69
C PHE A 101 3.95 15.66 3.61
N GLY A 102 2.83 14.96 3.73
CA GLY A 102 2.69 13.78 4.58
C GLY A 102 2.72 12.48 3.78
N PHE A 103 2.50 11.35 4.47
CA PHE A 103 2.56 10.04 3.81
C PHE A 103 1.57 9.88 2.65
N LYS A 104 0.39 10.49 2.75
CA LYS A 104 -0.59 10.55 1.65
C LYS A 104 -0.02 11.17 0.36
N ASP A 105 0.96 12.07 0.51
CA ASP A 105 1.62 12.76 -0.62
C ASP A 105 2.79 11.92 -1.15
N VAL A 106 3.31 10.97 -0.37
CA VAL A 106 4.28 9.94 -0.78
C VAL A 106 3.63 8.89 -1.68
N LEU A 107 2.37 8.51 -1.42
CA LEU A 107 1.68 7.44 -2.15
C LEU A 107 1.71 7.60 -3.67
N PRO A 108 1.48 8.80 -4.27
CA PRO A 108 1.60 8.99 -5.71
C PRO A 108 3.00 8.77 -6.28
N LEU A 109 4.05 8.80 -5.44
CA LEU A 109 5.44 8.55 -5.84
C LEU A 109 5.78 7.07 -5.94
N PHE A 110 4.95 6.21 -5.36
CA PHE A 110 5.05 4.76 -5.50
C PHE A 110 4.60 4.35 -6.90
N LYS A 111 5.49 4.38 -7.88
CA LYS A 111 5.17 4.15 -9.31
C LYS A 111 5.27 2.70 -9.73
N ALA A 112 6.03 1.87 -9.02
CA ALA A 112 6.28 0.48 -9.38
C ALA A 112 6.84 0.28 -10.81
N GLU A 113 7.63 1.23 -11.33
CA GLU A 113 8.09 1.28 -12.73
C GLU A 113 8.86 0.04 -13.20
N ARG A 114 9.51 -0.66 -12.28
CA ARG A 114 10.27 -1.87 -12.56
C ARG A 114 9.53 -3.14 -12.16
N TRP A 115 8.25 -3.00 -11.90
CA TRP A 115 7.40 -4.11 -11.48
C TRP A 115 7.30 -5.17 -12.57
N ASN A 116 7.64 -6.39 -12.23
CA ASN A 116 7.51 -7.56 -13.11
C ASN A 116 7.31 -8.81 -12.25
N PRO A 117 6.06 -9.13 -11.85
CA PRO A 117 5.78 -10.25 -10.97
C PRO A 117 6.11 -11.61 -11.59
N GLU A 118 5.92 -11.78 -12.88
CA GLU A 118 6.26 -13.04 -13.56
C GLU A 118 7.75 -13.36 -13.41
N LYS A 119 8.62 -12.40 -13.70
CA LYS A 119 10.06 -12.58 -13.55
C LYS A 119 10.49 -12.85 -12.13
N LEU A 120 9.82 -12.24 -11.15
CA LEU A 120 10.10 -12.46 -9.73
C LEU A 120 9.67 -13.85 -9.29
N VAL A 121 8.44 -14.27 -9.62
CA VAL A 121 7.92 -15.60 -9.27
C VAL A 121 8.73 -16.71 -9.95
N GLU A 122 9.07 -16.56 -11.22
CA GLU A 122 9.97 -17.49 -11.91
C GLU A 122 11.31 -17.63 -11.16
N ARG A 123 11.87 -16.50 -10.73
CA ARG A 123 13.12 -16.51 -9.95
C ARG A 123 12.96 -17.23 -8.61
N TYR A 124 11.86 -16.98 -7.90
CA TYR A 124 11.56 -17.64 -6.64
C TYR A 124 11.42 -19.14 -6.81
N LYS A 125 10.72 -19.58 -7.87
CA LYS A 125 10.61 -20.99 -8.22
C LYS A 125 11.96 -21.63 -8.51
N ARG A 126 12.81 -20.96 -9.27
CA ARG A 126 14.18 -21.43 -9.58
C ARG A 126 15.08 -21.53 -8.33
N LEU A 127 14.84 -20.71 -7.32
CA LEU A 127 15.54 -20.78 -6.04
C LEU A 127 15.01 -21.90 -5.12
N GLY A 128 13.97 -22.62 -5.55
CA GLY A 128 13.38 -23.73 -4.82
C GLY A 128 12.24 -23.35 -3.87
N ALA A 129 11.73 -22.10 -3.93
CA ALA A 129 10.57 -21.73 -3.15
C ALA A 129 9.33 -22.52 -3.60
N GLN A 130 8.59 -23.03 -2.62
CA GLN A 130 7.37 -23.81 -2.81
C GLN A 130 6.11 -22.96 -2.57
N TYR A 131 6.25 -21.85 -1.89
CA TYR A 131 5.20 -20.87 -1.65
C TYR A 131 5.81 -19.49 -1.43
N PHE A 132 4.98 -18.46 -1.52
CA PHE A 132 5.38 -17.13 -1.08
C PHE A 132 4.20 -16.37 -0.47
N PHE A 133 4.52 -15.41 0.39
CA PHE A 133 3.57 -14.47 0.94
C PHE A 133 3.79 -13.10 0.32
N VAL A 134 2.72 -12.41 0.03
CA VAL A 134 2.76 -11.04 -0.45
C VAL A 134 2.08 -10.11 0.54
N LEU A 135 2.54 -8.89 0.59
CA LEU A 135 1.86 -7.81 1.30
C LEU A 135 0.62 -7.41 0.52
N GLY A 136 -0.56 -7.50 1.12
CA GLY A 136 -1.78 -6.93 0.57
C GLY A 136 -2.00 -5.51 1.06
N ASN A 137 -1.84 -5.32 2.37
CA ASN A 137 -1.98 -4.04 3.06
C ASN A 137 -0.97 -3.99 4.21
N HIS A 138 -0.45 -2.84 4.52
CA HIS A 138 0.45 -2.61 5.64
C HIS A 138 -0.15 -1.64 6.66
N HIS A 139 0.60 -1.23 7.69
CA HIS A 139 0.13 -0.27 8.69
C HIS A 139 -0.16 1.14 8.12
N ASP A 140 0.25 1.41 6.89
CA ASP A 140 -0.09 2.62 6.13
C ASP A 140 -1.53 2.62 5.61
N ASN A 141 -2.21 1.49 5.72
CA ASN A 141 -3.58 1.28 5.25
C ASN A 141 -3.75 1.55 3.75
N PHE A 142 -2.71 1.28 2.94
CA PHE A 142 -2.77 1.35 1.50
C PHE A 142 -2.96 -0.05 0.90
N ASP A 143 -4.06 -0.24 0.16
CA ASP A 143 -4.39 -1.52 -0.44
C ASP A 143 -3.61 -1.73 -1.76
N LEU A 144 -2.91 -2.86 -1.87
CA LEU A 144 -2.19 -3.21 -3.10
C LEU A 144 -3.07 -3.95 -4.13
N TRP A 145 -4.40 -3.83 -4.01
CA TRP A 145 -5.39 -4.40 -4.93
C TRP A 145 -6.49 -3.40 -5.25
N ASP A 146 -7.38 -3.73 -6.19
CA ASP A 146 -8.56 -2.94 -6.55
C ASP A 146 -9.64 -3.02 -5.46
N SER A 147 -9.39 -2.33 -4.35
CA SER A 147 -10.30 -2.28 -3.21
C SER A 147 -11.52 -1.41 -3.52
N LYS A 148 -12.71 -1.99 -3.38
CA LYS A 148 -13.99 -1.26 -3.49
C LYS A 148 -14.35 -0.48 -2.21
N TYR A 149 -13.63 -0.73 -1.10
CA TYR A 149 -13.94 -0.15 0.21
C TYR A 149 -13.18 1.13 0.50
N GLN A 150 -12.07 1.36 -0.17
CA GLN A 150 -11.31 2.59 0.00
C GLN A 150 -10.63 3.03 -1.29
N LYS A 151 -10.41 4.34 -1.42
CA LYS A 151 -9.71 4.92 -2.57
C LYS A 151 -8.18 4.82 -2.49
N TRP A 152 -7.64 4.64 -1.28
CA TRP A 152 -6.20 4.53 -1.04
C TRP A 152 -5.71 3.15 -1.44
N ASN A 153 -5.66 2.90 -2.74
CA ASN A 153 -5.25 1.64 -3.32
C ASN A 153 -4.39 1.83 -4.56
N SER A 154 -3.69 0.77 -4.95
CA SER A 154 -2.70 0.78 -6.04
C SER A 154 -3.31 1.00 -7.44
N VAL A 155 -4.61 0.77 -7.61
CA VAL A 155 -5.31 1.05 -8.87
C VAL A 155 -5.62 2.54 -9.00
N ASN A 156 -6.02 3.17 -7.90
CA ASN A 156 -6.40 4.58 -7.90
C ASN A 156 -5.22 5.53 -7.74
N ILE A 157 -4.15 5.12 -7.05
CA ILE A 157 -3.01 5.98 -6.68
C ILE A 157 -1.70 5.25 -6.96
N GLY A 158 -0.68 5.97 -7.36
CA GLY A 158 0.64 5.43 -7.58
C GLY A 158 0.75 4.55 -8.83
N PRO A 159 0.86 3.22 -8.71
CA PRO A 159 1.11 2.31 -9.83
C PRO A 159 0.03 2.30 -10.91
N LYS A 160 -1.23 2.51 -10.52
CA LYS A 160 -2.41 2.48 -11.41
C LYS A 160 -2.78 1.08 -11.91
N HIS A 161 -2.43 0.04 -11.17
CA HIS A 161 -2.80 -1.34 -11.46
C HIS A 161 -2.92 -2.19 -10.19
N ASP A 162 -3.54 -3.36 -10.30
CA ASP A 162 -3.78 -4.30 -9.20
C ASP A 162 -2.56 -5.20 -9.00
N ILE A 163 -1.68 -4.79 -8.10
CA ILE A 163 -0.43 -5.51 -7.79
C ILE A 163 -0.73 -6.91 -7.24
N LEU A 164 -1.76 -7.05 -6.41
CA LEU A 164 -2.08 -8.33 -5.78
C LEU A 164 -2.62 -9.33 -6.78
N ALA A 165 -3.50 -8.89 -7.70
CA ALA A 165 -3.99 -9.73 -8.79
C ALA A 165 -2.87 -10.19 -9.73
N GLU A 166 -1.91 -9.32 -10.01
CA GLU A 166 -0.75 -9.65 -10.83
C GLU A 166 0.19 -10.67 -10.17
N TRP A 167 0.42 -10.55 -8.85
CA TRP A 167 1.11 -11.58 -8.08
C TRP A 167 0.41 -12.94 -8.17
N ALA A 168 -0.92 -12.94 -7.98
CA ALA A 168 -1.72 -14.16 -8.04
C ALA A 168 -1.68 -14.81 -9.45
N ALA A 169 -1.73 -13.99 -10.50
CA ALA A 169 -1.62 -14.46 -11.88
C ALA A 169 -0.25 -15.09 -12.15
N ALA A 170 0.82 -14.42 -11.71
CA ALA A 170 2.18 -14.95 -11.84
C ALA A 170 2.38 -16.27 -11.07
N ALA A 171 1.84 -16.35 -9.84
CA ALA A 171 1.91 -17.57 -9.03
C ALA A 171 1.19 -18.75 -9.65
N LYS A 172 0.07 -18.52 -10.33
CA LYS A 172 -0.67 -19.59 -11.02
C LYS A 172 0.04 -20.11 -12.28
N LYS A 173 0.91 -19.29 -12.86
CA LYS A 173 1.66 -19.63 -14.07
C LYS A 173 2.85 -20.54 -13.78
N TYR A 174 3.50 -20.42 -12.64
CA TYR A 174 4.75 -21.11 -12.26
C TYR A 174 4.56 -22.07 -11.08
#